data_d71d9f13fd8f90a91414bc3ce9028cee
#
_entry.id   d71d9f13fd8f90a91414bc3ce9028cee
#
_cell.length_a   1.000
_cell.length_b   1.000
_cell.length_c   1.000
_cell.angle_alpha   90.00
_cell.angle_beta   90.00
_cell.angle_gamma   90.00
#
_symmetry.space_group_name_H-M   'P 1'
#
loop_
_entity.id
_entity.type
_entity.pdbx_description
1 polymer ?
#
loop_
_entity_poly.entity_id
_entity_poly.type
_entity_poly.pdbx_seq_one_letter_code
_entity_poly.pdbx_strand_id
1 'polypeptide(L)'
;VVGLQVGGTLLRSDYISIHRDAQVRTGTVSSGSEKTKSDLRYILRDRGGSIRVLGSILSADSMHLDHHIEIHHEAPETFSRLSWHSACGGSSRTIGTGMLSIQKGSKGADAAQIFHNLLLSESAEADSIPELEVMENDVVGCGHGTANGPIDEDQMFYLKTRGFDENGAKRALIAAFLNSTLSEMGSA
;
A
#
# COMPACT_ATOMS: atom_id res chain seq x y z
N VAL A 1 7.16 11.99 8.29
CA VAL A 1 6.48 13.29 8.10
C VAL A 1 5.00 13.03 8.31
N VAL A 2 4.42 13.62 9.35
CA VAL A 2 2.96 13.60 9.57
C VAL A 2 2.43 14.96 9.11
N GLY A 3 1.76 14.98 7.98
CA GLY A 3 1.00 16.12 7.49
C GLY A 3 -0.48 15.79 7.54
N LEU A 4 -1.23 16.43 8.42
CA LEU A 4 -2.68 16.45 8.35
C LEU A 4 -3.07 17.60 7.43
N GLN A 5 -3.43 17.29 6.19
CA GLN A 5 -4.00 18.26 5.27
C GLN A 5 -5.47 17.94 5.06
N VAL A 6 -6.31 18.92 5.25
CA VAL A 6 -7.74 18.82 4.99
C VAL A 6 -8.05 19.70 3.79
N GLY A 7 -8.52 19.08 2.72
CA GLY A 7 -8.78 19.74 1.42
C GLY A 7 -7.52 20.05 0.61
N GLY A 8 -7.70 20.55 -0.60
CA GLY A 8 -6.65 20.96 -1.51
C GLY A 8 -5.84 19.82 -2.14
N THR A 9 -4.66 20.17 -2.66
CA THR A 9 -3.79 19.24 -3.39
C THR A 9 -2.51 18.98 -2.62
N LEU A 10 -2.17 17.68 -2.45
CA LEU A 10 -0.91 17.21 -1.88
C LEU A 10 -0.03 16.63 -2.99
N LEU A 11 1.19 17.15 -3.13
CA LEU A 11 2.25 16.55 -3.93
C LEU A 11 3.36 16.09 -3.01
N ARG A 12 3.76 14.80 -3.13
CA ARG A 12 4.82 14.21 -2.32
C ARG A 12 5.80 13.45 -3.20
N SER A 13 7.08 13.62 -2.95
CA SER A 13 8.12 12.82 -3.57
C SER A 13 9.14 12.41 -2.51
N ASP A 14 9.33 11.10 -2.35
CA ASP A 14 10.30 10.52 -1.43
C ASP A 14 11.32 9.71 -2.23
N TYR A 15 12.59 9.83 -1.82
CA TYR A 15 13.67 9.03 -2.35
C TYR A 15 14.51 8.48 -1.19
N ILE A 16 14.58 7.16 -1.06
CA ILE A 16 15.31 6.51 0.02
C ILE A 16 16.28 5.47 -0.55
N SER A 17 17.57 5.63 -0.26
CA SER A 17 18.60 4.63 -0.55
C SER A 17 18.88 3.79 0.70
N ILE A 18 18.87 2.47 0.51
CA ILE A 18 19.04 1.48 1.57
C ILE A 18 20.37 0.79 1.34
N HIS A 19 21.26 0.93 2.33
CA HIS A 19 22.60 0.43 2.28
C HIS A 19 22.75 -0.91 3.01
N ARG A 20 23.98 -1.43 3.08
CA ARG A 20 24.33 -2.76 3.59
C ARG A 20 23.66 -3.08 4.91
N ASP A 21 22.94 -4.20 4.93
CA ASP A 21 22.27 -4.78 6.10
C ASP A 21 21.29 -3.82 6.82
N ALA A 22 20.98 -2.67 6.19
CA ALA A 22 20.02 -1.73 6.74
C ALA A 22 18.59 -2.28 6.61
N GLN A 23 17.81 -2.09 7.67
CA GLN A 23 16.42 -2.47 7.73
C GLN A 23 15.56 -1.21 7.79
N VAL A 24 14.67 -1.04 6.83
CA VAL A 24 13.78 0.11 6.73
C VAL A 24 12.32 -0.34 6.79
N ARG A 25 11.53 0.37 7.57
CA ARG A 25 10.07 0.28 7.53
C ARG A 25 9.52 1.67 7.28
N THR A 26 8.68 1.82 6.28
CA THR A 26 8.03 3.09 5.96
C THR A 26 6.52 2.88 5.89
N GLY A 27 5.77 3.86 6.35
CA GLY A 27 4.31 3.84 6.32
C GLY A 27 3.75 5.12 5.71
N THR A 28 2.72 4.96 4.89
CA THR A 28 1.94 6.06 4.35
C THR A 28 0.51 5.91 4.82
N VAL A 29 0.03 6.91 5.57
CA VAL A 29 -1.38 7.09 5.87
C VAL A 29 -1.86 8.28 5.08
N SER A 30 -2.87 8.09 4.23
CA SER A 30 -3.39 9.15 3.36
C SER A 30 -4.90 9.25 3.48
N SER A 31 -5.36 10.44 3.84
CA SER A 31 -6.76 10.83 3.87
C SER A 31 -6.87 12.35 3.98
N GLY A 32 -8.01 12.94 3.57
CA GLY A 32 -8.33 14.35 3.82
C GLY A 32 -7.95 15.33 2.71
N SER A 33 -7.03 15.03 1.81
CA SER A 33 -6.74 15.86 0.63
C SER A 33 -7.74 15.57 -0.49
N GLU A 34 -8.20 16.59 -1.20
CA GLU A 34 -9.06 16.41 -2.38
C GLU A 34 -8.31 15.68 -3.50
N LYS A 35 -7.04 16.04 -3.69
CA LYS A 35 -6.15 15.42 -4.66
C LYS A 35 -4.81 15.10 -4.01
N THR A 36 -4.31 13.91 -4.25
CA THR A 36 -2.96 13.50 -3.85
C THR A 36 -2.24 12.90 -5.04
N LYS A 37 -1.00 13.31 -5.26
CA LYS A 37 -0.03 12.59 -6.08
C LYS A 37 1.20 12.35 -5.25
N SER A 38 1.60 11.09 -5.09
CA SER A 38 2.85 10.74 -4.42
C SER A 38 3.69 9.80 -5.28
N ASP A 39 4.98 10.12 -5.38
CA ASP A 39 6.01 9.31 -6.01
C ASP A 39 7.00 8.89 -4.94
N LEU A 40 6.98 7.59 -4.59
CA LEU A 40 7.76 7.02 -3.51
C LEU A 40 8.77 6.04 -4.10
N ARG A 41 10.06 6.37 -4.04
CA ARG A 41 11.12 5.56 -4.63
C ARG A 41 12.09 5.05 -3.58
N TYR A 42 12.29 3.73 -3.58
CA TYR A 42 13.15 3.01 -2.65
C TYR A 42 14.18 2.19 -3.41
N ILE A 43 15.46 2.35 -3.08
CA ILE A 43 16.54 1.66 -3.79
C ILE A 43 17.39 0.87 -2.79
N LEU A 44 17.42 -0.45 -2.95
CA LEU A 44 18.27 -1.37 -2.19
C LEU A 44 19.63 -1.47 -2.88
N ARG A 45 20.56 -0.60 -2.45
CA ARG A 45 21.85 -0.38 -3.11
C ARG A 45 22.92 -1.39 -2.76
N ASP A 46 22.83 -1.96 -1.55
CA ASP A 46 23.85 -2.82 -1.02
C ASP A 46 23.27 -4.14 -0.51
N ARG A 47 24.14 -5.16 -0.43
CA ARG A 47 23.80 -6.51 0.03
C ARG A 47 23.11 -6.48 1.40
N GLY A 48 22.10 -7.33 1.57
CA GLY A 48 21.38 -7.53 2.82
C GLY A 48 20.41 -6.39 3.19
N GLY A 49 20.30 -5.35 2.36
CA GLY A 49 19.32 -4.29 2.57
C GLY A 49 17.89 -4.81 2.54
N SER A 50 17.04 -4.32 3.43
CA SER A 50 15.64 -4.74 3.51
C SER A 50 14.67 -3.59 3.71
N ILE A 51 13.47 -3.68 3.09
CA ILE A 51 12.41 -2.70 3.27
C ILE A 51 11.03 -3.33 3.39
N ARG A 52 10.22 -2.76 4.27
CA ARG A 52 8.77 -2.94 4.30
C ARG A 52 8.09 -1.60 4.04
N VAL A 53 7.27 -1.55 2.99
CA VAL A 53 6.49 -0.36 2.60
C VAL A 53 5.03 -0.65 2.87
N LEU A 54 4.41 0.16 3.71
CA LEU A 54 3.05 -0.02 4.17
C LEU A 54 2.19 1.18 3.78
N GLY A 55 1.01 0.94 3.23
CA GLY A 55 0.03 1.96 2.87
C GLY A 55 -1.32 1.69 3.52
N SER A 56 -1.91 2.72 4.13
CA SER A 56 -3.27 2.71 4.66
C SER A 56 -3.98 3.96 4.18
N ILE A 57 -4.86 3.80 3.20
CA ILE A 57 -5.47 4.88 2.44
C ILE A 57 -6.98 4.88 2.67
N LEU A 58 -7.54 6.02 3.02
CA LEU A 58 -8.98 6.22 3.14
C LEU A 58 -9.40 7.37 2.25
N SER A 59 -10.22 7.10 1.26
CA SER A 59 -10.81 8.10 0.38
C SER A 59 -12.33 8.15 0.50
N ALA A 60 -12.88 9.32 0.34
CA ALA A 60 -14.31 9.58 0.43
C ALA A 60 -14.71 10.72 -0.53
N ASP A 61 -15.99 10.97 -0.63
CA ASP A 61 -16.56 12.03 -1.45
C ASP A 61 -16.08 11.95 -2.91
N SER A 62 -15.37 12.96 -3.40
CA SER A 62 -14.81 13.04 -4.76
C SER A 62 -13.26 13.07 -4.73
N MET A 63 -12.64 12.57 -3.68
CA MET A 63 -11.17 12.54 -3.55
C MET A 63 -10.53 11.74 -4.69
N HIS A 64 -9.38 12.22 -5.15
CA HIS A 64 -8.54 11.55 -6.14
C HIS A 64 -7.14 11.36 -5.58
N LEU A 65 -6.81 10.12 -5.20
CA LEU A 65 -5.56 9.78 -4.53
C LEU A 65 -4.73 8.84 -5.42
N ASP A 66 -3.59 9.31 -5.89
CA ASP A 66 -2.68 8.59 -6.78
C ASP A 66 -1.32 8.40 -6.08
N HIS A 67 -0.96 7.15 -5.87
CA HIS A 67 0.28 6.74 -5.22
C HIS A 67 1.08 5.83 -6.15
N HIS A 68 2.28 6.29 -6.52
CA HIS A 68 3.24 5.53 -7.30
C HIS A 68 4.40 5.11 -6.39
N ILE A 69 4.65 3.81 -6.29
CA ILE A 69 5.66 3.23 -5.42
C ILE A 69 6.63 2.42 -6.26
N GLU A 70 7.91 2.77 -6.22
CA GLU A 70 8.96 2.04 -6.90
C GLU A 70 9.92 1.43 -5.88
N ILE A 71 10.25 0.14 -6.05
CA ILE A 71 11.25 -0.55 -5.24
C ILE A 71 12.25 -1.22 -6.20
N HIS A 72 13.50 -0.78 -6.13
CA HIS A 72 14.58 -1.27 -6.97
C HIS A 72 15.56 -2.10 -6.15
N HIS A 73 15.75 -3.35 -6.54
CA HIS A 73 16.78 -4.24 -6.02
C HIS A 73 18.01 -4.15 -6.93
N GLU A 74 19.07 -3.47 -6.46
CA GLU A 74 20.31 -3.26 -7.20
C GLU A 74 21.48 -4.10 -6.64
N ALA A 75 21.24 -4.88 -5.57
CA ALA A 75 22.26 -5.64 -4.87
C ALA A 75 21.75 -7.03 -4.45
N PRO A 76 22.68 -7.99 -4.18
CA PRO A 76 22.31 -9.34 -3.77
C PRO A 76 21.67 -9.42 -2.38
N GLU A 77 20.89 -10.50 -2.18
CA GLU A 77 20.29 -10.85 -0.88
C GLU A 77 19.45 -9.72 -0.27
N THR A 78 18.76 -8.96 -1.10
CA THR A 78 17.91 -7.88 -0.70
C THR A 78 16.47 -8.34 -0.53
N PHE A 79 15.73 -7.69 0.37
CA PHE A 79 14.36 -8.06 0.71
C PHE A 79 13.41 -6.87 0.61
N SER A 80 12.25 -7.07 -0.02
CA SER A 80 11.17 -6.07 0.00
C SER A 80 9.78 -6.67 0.15
N ARG A 81 8.92 -5.96 0.86
CA ARG A 81 7.47 -6.22 0.91
C ARG A 81 6.74 -4.90 0.84
N LEU A 82 5.84 -4.80 -0.13
CA LEU A 82 4.87 -3.71 -0.24
C LEU A 82 3.49 -4.25 0.11
N SER A 83 2.82 -3.64 1.08
CA SER A 83 1.44 -3.92 1.43
C SER A 83 0.63 -2.62 1.44
N TRP A 84 -0.33 -2.51 0.52
CA TRP A 84 -1.08 -1.28 0.27
C TRP A 84 -2.58 -1.53 0.35
N HIS A 85 -3.22 -0.95 1.36
CA HIS A 85 -4.64 -1.11 1.61
C HIS A 85 -5.37 0.21 1.41
N SER A 86 -6.41 0.20 0.58
CA SER A 86 -7.22 1.39 0.30
C SER A 86 -8.70 1.10 0.54
N ALA A 87 -9.37 1.93 1.34
CA ALA A 87 -10.82 1.91 1.50
C ALA A 87 -11.41 3.14 0.80
N CYS A 88 -12.26 2.91 -0.21
CA CYS A 88 -12.73 3.92 -1.14
C CYS A 88 -14.24 4.09 -1.06
N GLY A 89 -14.72 5.30 -0.71
CA GLY A 89 -16.14 5.61 -0.55
C GLY A 89 -16.58 6.82 -1.37
N GLY A 90 -17.90 7.06 -1.43
CA GLY A 90 -18.45 8.14 -2.23
C GLY A 90 -18.25 7.90 -3.73
N SER A 91 -17.74 8.89 -4.44
CA SER A 91 -17.29 8.82 -5.84
C SER A 91 -15.76 9.05 -5.93
N SER A 92 -15.03 8.64 -4.89
CA SER A 92 -13.59 8.79 -4.84
C SER A 92 -12.90 7.80 -5.78
N ARG A 93 -11.70 8.19 -6.23
CA ARG A 93 -10.81 7.31 -7.01
C ARG A 93 -9.46 7.20 -6.34
N THR A 94 -9.00 5.97 -6.14
CA THR A 94 -7.68 5.67 -5.58
C THR A 94 -6.88 4.85 -6.58
N ILE A 95 -5.67 5.28 -6.88
CA ILE A 95 -4.75 4.62 -7.79
C ILE A 95 -3.51 4.20 -6.98
N GLY A 96 -3.18 2.93 -7.04
CA GLY A 96 -1.95 2.36 -6.48
C GLY A 96 -1.12 1.70 -7.58
N THR A 97 -0.03 2.35 -8.00
CA THR A 97 0.93 1.78 -8.93
C THR A 97 2.15 1.30 -8.14
N GLY A 98 2.53 0.03 -8.34
CA GLY A 98 3.71 -0.54 -7.69
C GLY A 98 4.68 -1.11 -8.72
N MET A 99 5.90 -0.59 -8.80
CA MET A 99 6.97 -1.12 -9.63
C MET A 99 8.00 -1.83 -8.76
N LEU A 100 8.16 -3.15 -8.97
CA LEU A 100 9.28 -3.92 -8.43
C LEU A 100 10.28 -4.21 -9.56
N SER A 101 11.50 -3.73 -9.40
CA SER A 101 12.57 -3.98 -10.35
C SER A 101 13.71 -4.75 -9.66
N ILE A 102 14.08 -5.91 -10.22
CA ILE A 102 15.22 -6.72 -9.78
C ILE A 102 16.27 -6.69 -10.85
N GLN A 103 17.32 -5.92 -10.63
CA GLN A 103 18.41 -5.71 -11.58
C GLN A 103 19.31 -6.94 -11.69
N LYS A 104 20.00 -7.05 -12.82
CA LYS A 104 21.02 -8.10 -13.03
C LYS A 104 22.12 -7.98 -11.97
N GLY A 105 22.44 -9.09 -11.32
CA GLY A 105 23.41 -9.14 -10.21
C GLY A 105 22.77 -9.13 -8.84
N SER A 106 21.44 -8.89 -8.72
CA SER A 106 20.72 -8.91 -7.46
C SER A 106 20.30 -10.33 -7.03
N LYS A 107 21.25 -11.26 -7.05
CA LYS A 107 21.03 -12.67 -6.69
C LYS A 107 20.47 -12.82 -5.29
N GLY A 108 19.54 -13.76 -5.11
CA GLY A 108 18.92 -14.01 -3.83
C GLY A 108 17.96 -12.92 -3.37
N ALA A 109 17.51 -12.03 -4.27
CA ALA A 109 16.47 -11.05 -3.97
C ALA A 109 15.14 -11.75 -3.67
N ASP A 110 14.40 -11.23 -2.68
CA ASP A 110 13.07 -11.68 -2.30
C ASP A 110 12.12 -10.48 -2.25
N ALA A 111 11.20 -10.39 -3.22
CA ALA A 111 10.36 -9.23 -3.45
C ALA A 111 8.89 -9.61 -3.61
N ALA A 112 7.99 -8.90 -2.93
CA ALA A 112 6.55 -9.06 -3.17
C ALA A 112 5.80 -7.74 -2.95
N GLN A 113 4.72 -7.58 -3.70
CA GLN A 113 3.79 -6.46 -3.55
C GLN A 113 2.34 -6.93 -3.55
N ILE A 114 1.55 -6.34 -2.67
CA ILE A 114 0.13 -6.65 -2.52
C ILE A 114 -0.66 -5.34 -2.43
N PHE A 115 -1.70 -5.25 -3.25
CA PHE A 115 -2.69 -4.17 -3.21
C PHE A 115 -4.06 -4.75 -2.88
N HIS A 116 -4.65 -4.29 -1.79
CA HIS A 116 -6.02 -4.65 -1.42
C HIS A 116 -6.88 -3.40 -1.36
N ASN A 117 -8.01 -3.41 -2.06
CA ASN A 117 -8.95 -2.30 -2.06
C ASN A 117 -10.33 -2.74 -1.62
N LEU A 118 -10.90 -1.99 -0.69
CA LEU A 118 -12.24 -2.15 -0.17
C LEU A 118 -13.14 -1.06 -0.75
N LEU A 119 -14.09 -1.43 -1.62
CA LEU A 119 -15.05 -0.52 -2.23
C LEU A 119 -16.25 -0.36 -1.29
N LEU A 120 -16.51 0.87 -0.86
CA LEU A 120 -17.53 1.20 0.13
C LEU A 120 -18.82 1.74 -0.51
N SER A 121 -18.81 1.99 -1.82
CA SER A 121 -19.92 2.50 -2.62
C SER A 121 -19.78 2.06 -4.07
N GLU A 122 -20.89 2.05 -4.81
CA GLU A 122 -20.93 1.65 -6.22
C GLU A 122 -20.18 2.62 -7.15
N SER A 123 -20.06 3.90 -6.74
CA SER A 123 -19.38 4.94 -7.51
C SER A 123 -17.91 5.09 -7.17
N ALA A 124 -17.39 4.35 -6.17
CA ALA A 124 -15.99 4.40 -5.82
C ALA A 124 -15.16 3.54 -6.78
N GLU A 125 -13.99 4.06 -7.15
CA GLU A 125 -13.05 3.38 -8.04
C GLU A 125 -11.72 3.14 -7.35
N ALA A 126 -11.13 1.96 -7.58
CA ALA A 126 -9.80 1.61 -7.10
C ALA A 126 -9.02 0.87 -8.19
N ASP A 127 -7.93 1.50 -8.64
CA ASP A 127 -7.02 0.93 -9.63
C ASP A 127 -5.77 0.41 -8.92
N SER A 128 -5.44 -0.87 -9.12
CA SER A 128 -4.18 -1.48 -8.71
C SER A 128 -3.36 -1.85 -9.93
N ILE A 129 -2.18 -1.28 -10.07
CA ILE A 129 -1.31 -1.44 -11.23
C ILE A 129 0.04 -1.97 -10.74
N PRO A 130 0.14 -3.29 -10.46
CA PRO A 130 1.43 -3.89 -10.09
C PRO A 130 2.26 -4.19 -11.34
N GLU A 131 3.51 -3.73 -11.33
CA GLU A 131 4.49 -3.94 -12.38
C GLU A 131 5.69 -4.72 -11.84
N LEU A 132 6.22 -5.64 -12.63
CA LEU A 132 7.40 -6.44 -12.30
C LEU A 132 8.41 -6.38 -13.44
N GLU A 133 9.64 -6.02 -13.12
CA GLU A 133 10.78 -6.10 -14.02
C GLU A 133 11.88 -6.95 -13.38
N VAL A 134 12.07 -8.19 -13.87
CA VAL A 134 13.01 -9.14 -13.27
C VAL A 134 14.10 -9.49 -14.28
N MET A 135 15.30 -8.96 -14.07
CA MET A 135 16.47 -9.19 -14.92
C MET A 135 17.46 -10.21 -14.34
N GLU A 136 17.21 -10.69 -13.11
CA GLU A 136 18.02 -11.71 -12.43
C GLU A 136 17.27 -13.03 -12.39
N ASN A 137 17.96 -14.14 -12.70
CA ASN A 137 17.36 -15.47 -12.71
C ASN A 137 17.46 -16.19 -11.35
N ASP A 138 18.42 -15.82 -10.53
CA ASP A 138 18.71 -16.44 -9.23
C ASP A 138 18.06 -15.59 -8.12
N VAL A 139 16.75 -15.68 -8.00
CA VAL A 139 15.94 -14.97 -6.99
C VAL A 139 15.27 -15.96 -6.04
N VAL A 140 15.07 -15.57 -4.78
CA VAL A 140 14.29 -16.36 -3.81
C VAL A 140 12.82 -16.34 -4.20
N GLY A 141 12.31 -15.15 -4.58
CA GLY A 141 10.96 -14.98 -5.08
C GLY A 141 10.71 -13.59 -5.59
N CYS A 142 9.79 -13.47 -6.55
CA CYS A 142 9.26 -12.19 -6.99
C CYS A 142 7.79 -12.38 -7.38
N GLY A 143 6.91 -11.55 -6.83
CA GLY A 143 5.49 -11.70 -7.11
C GLY A 143 4.65 -10.50 -6.74
N HIS A 144 3.42 -10.49 -7.25
CA HIS A 144 2.42 -9.50 -6.86
C HIS A 144 1.04 -10.15 -6.66
N GLY A 145 0.19 -9.44 -5.93
CA GLY A 145 -1.22 -9.79 -5.76
C GLY A 145 -2.09 -8.54 -5.69
N THR A 146 -3.29 -8.64 -6.23
CA THR A 146 -4.31 -7.59 -6.11
C THR A 146 -5.65 -8.18 -5.74
N ALA A 147 -6.40 -7.47 -4.90
CA ALA A 147 -7.79 -7.81 -4.59
C ALA A 147 -8.62 -6.54 -4.43
N ASN A 148 -9.71 -6.46 -5.19
CA ASN A 148 -10.67 -5.38 -5.11
C ASN A 148 -12.05 -5.99 -4.85
N GLY A 149 -12.78 -5.47 -3.87
CA GLY A 149 -14.10 -5.97 -3.57
C GLY A 149 -14.90 -5.09 -2.61
N PRO A 150 -16.20 -5.30 -2.52
CA PRO A 150 -17.05 -4.66 -1.53
C PRO A 150 -16.79 -5.23 -0.13
N ILE A 151 -17.46 -4.64 0.87
CA ILE A 151 -17.53 -5.22 2.21
C ILE A 151 -18.23 -6.59 2.11
N ASP A 152 -17.66 -7.58 2.79
CA ASP A 152 -18.21 -8.93 2.88
C ASP A 152 -19.54 -8.91 3.65
N GLU A 153 -20.60 -9.41 3.00
CA GLU A 153 -21.96 -9.40 3.56
C GLU A 153 -22.09 -10.36 4.76
N ASP A 154 -21.38 -11.47 4.79
CA ASP A 154 -21.39 -12.41 5.92
C ASP A 154 -20.72 -11.79 7.15
N GLN A 155 -19.65 -11.05 6.98
CA GLN A 155 -19.01 -10.30 8.06
C GLN A 155 -19.92 -9.18 8.57
N MET A 156 -20.58 -8.45 7.68
CA MET A 156 -21.59 -7.46 8.05
C MET A 156 -22.72 -8.08 8.85
N PHE A 157 -23.28 -9.19 8.38
CA PHE A 157 -24.34 -9.93 9.06
C PHE A 157 -23.88 -10.40 10.44
N TYR A 158 -22.69 -11.00 10.54
CA TYR A 158 -22.12 -11.45 11.81
C TYR A 158 -22.04 -10.34 12.85
N LEU A 159 -21.51 -9.17 12.49
CA LEU A 159 -21.41 -8.03 13.41
C LEU A 159 -22.79 -7.51 13.84
N LYS A 160 -23.76 -7.46 12.92
CA LYS A 160 -25.15 -7.09 13.24
C LYS A 160 -25.78 -8.05 14.24
N THR A 161 -25.52 -9.35 14.14
CA THR A 161 -25.99 -10.35 15.15
C THR A 161 -25.34 -10.18 16.53
N ARG A 162 -24.19 -9.48 16.60
CA ARG A 162 -23.49 -9.12 17.83
C ARG A 162 -23.89 -7.77 18.42
N GLY A 163 -24.92 -7.13 17.85
CA GLY A 163 -25.49 -5.89 18.37
C GLY A 163 -24.96 -4.61 17.74
N PHE A 164 -24.14 -4.71 16.71
CA PHE A 164 -23.77 -3.52 15.94
C PHE A 164 -24.94 -3.08 15.05
N ASP A 165 -25.19 -1.79 14.99
CA ASP A 165 -25.98 -1.22 13.90
C ASP A 165 -25.19 -1.29 12.58
N GLU A 166 -25.85 -1.04 11.47
CA GLU A 166 -25.24 -1.15 10.14
C GLU A 166 -24.01 -0.23 9.98
N ASN A 167 -24.12 1.01 10.45
CA ASN A 167 -23.02 1.97 10.38
C ASN A 167 -21.85 1.59 11.29
N GLY A 168 -22.14 1.07 12.48
CA GLY A 168 -21.14 0.58 13.43
C GLY A 168 -20.38 -0.63 12.88
N ALA A 169 -21.11 -1.60 12.29
CA ALA A 169 -20.51 -2.76 11.65
C ALA A 169 -19.61 -2.35 10.47
N LYS A 170 -20.10 -1.46 9.60
CA LYS A 170 -19.32 -0.92 8.48
C LYS A 170 -18.03 -0.24 8.95
N ARG A 171 -18.12 0.65 9.94
CA ARG A 171 -16.93 1.32 10.52
C ARG A 171 -15.94 0.32 11.12
N ALA A 172 -16.41 -0.71 11.82
CA ALA A 172 -15.56 -1.72 12.42
C ALA A 172 -14.79 -2.52 11.36
N LEU A 173 -15.45 -2.91 10.26
CA LEU A 173 -14.81 -3.64 9.16
C LEU A 173 -13.78 -2.79 8.42
N ILE A 174 -14.09 -1.52 8.13
CA ILE A 174 -13.15 -0.59 7.51
C ILE A 174 -11.93 -0.39 8.42
N ALA A 175 -12.15 -0.17 9.72
CA ALA A 175 -11.07 -0.01 10.68
C ALA A 175 -10.20 -1.26 10.78
N ALA A 176 -10.78 -2.45 10.83
CA ALA A 176 -10.05 -3.72 10.85
C ALA A 176 -9.21 -3.91 9.58
N PHE A 177 -9.78 -3.61 8.41
CA PHE A 177 -9.10 -3.70 7.13
C PHE A 177 -7.89 -2.76 7.04
N LEU A 178 -8.04 -1.50 7.41
CA LEU A 178 -6.95 -0.53 7.41
C LEU A 178 -5.93 -0.79 8.52
N ASN A 179 -6.38 -1.29 9.68
CA ASN A 179 -5.51 -1.57 10.82
C ASN A 179 -4.55 -2.75 10.56
N SER A 180 -4.82 -3.59 9.57
CA SER A 180 -3.90 -4.66 9.19
C SER A 180 -2.52 -4.13 8.74
N THR A 181 -2.48 -2.96 8.09
CA THR A 181 -1.23 -2.26 7.73
C THR A 181 -0.82 -1.25 8.80
N LEU A 182 -1.75 -0.53 9.42
CA LEU A 182 -1.46 0.46 10.47
C LEU A 182 -0.76 -0.15 11.68
N SER A 183 -1.20 -1.32 12.13
CA SER A 183 -0.61 -2.01 13.29
C SER A 183 0.86 -2.38 13.05
N GLU A 184 1.24 -2.66 11.82
CA GLU A 184 2.63 -2.91 11.46
C GLU A 184 3.48 -1.63 11.39
N MET A 185 2.86 -0.47 11.12
CA MET A 185 3.57 0.83 11.10
C MET A 185 4.03 1.26 12.49
N GLY A 186 3.24 0.95 13.52
CA GLY A 186 3.49 1.39 14.91
C GLY A 186 4.40 0.48 15.75
N SER A 187 4.79 -0.68 15.25
CA SER A 187 5.67 -1.62 15.95
C SER A 187 7.15 -1.31 15.68
N ALA A 188 7.69 -0.25 16.26
CA ALA A 188 9.11 0.07 16.29
C ALA A 188 9.65 -0.03 17.71
#